data_a1fa9456811ffe945d7ab5d263e315a7
#
_entry.id   a1fa9456811ffe945d7ab5d263e315a7
#
_cell.length_a   1.000
_cell.length_b   1.000
_cell.length_c   1.000
_cell.angle_alpha   90.00
_cell.angle_beta   90.00
_cell.angle_gamma   90.00
#
_symmetry.space_group_name_H-M   'P 1'
#
loop_
_entity.id
_entity.type
_entity.pdbx_description
1 polymer ?
#
loop_
_entity_poly.entity_id
_entity_poly.type
_entity_poly.pdbx_seq_one_letter_code
_entity_poly.pdbx_strand_id
1 'polypeptide(L)'
;MDLLTYYSLIQYLTDYSIPTTLTKEQQAAIKRKARYFIVLNDQLYKKNKDNPNRPIKVVKENEVEDVLYHTHSDPLAGHFSVDETYRRVKIRYYWPQMFNDVRQYVKTCDECQRRGKNKRSEPLHPIKVGQPFDRLGMDIVGPLPKTKNGNLYIVVATEYLTKWPEARAIPNAKASSVVSFFYEDIICRHGCPKEILTDRGTHFVNEMLDSLCGNLGVKHKLSTAYHPQTNGLVERFNRTLCEALAKYANENKDDWDLYLSSVLFAYRTKRHSTTRHEPFYLMYGRDAVLPIEFAVPTVQSECAPDDFQDDLFKRIHTLTGKVIGDRLQTQDKIHKAQQQQKQRHDEDLKEIQFKIGDLVLLYQSKLRGKQKFQERWKGPYYVHEVLGNGAYKLRTIEGNILKVPVNAERLKVYQPR
;
A
#
# COMPACT_ATOMS: atom_id res chain seq x y z
N MET A 1 -26.63 17.80 -24.32
CA MET A 1 -27.49 17.33 -25.45
C MET A 1 -27.27 18.29 -26.61
N ASP A 2 -27.10 17.77 -27.81
CA ASP A 2 -26.95 18.64 -29.00
C ASP A 2 -28.14 19.56 -29.14
N LEU A 3 -27.90 20.74 -29.68
CA LEU A 3 -28.90 21.82 -29.74
C LEU A 3 -30.10 21.46 -30.61
N LEU A 4 -29.85 20.75 -31.72
CA LEU A 4 -30.92 20.37 -32.65
C LEU A 4 -31.92 19.41 -31.98
N THR A 5 -31.41 18.36 -31.32
CA THR A 5 -32.24 17.41 -30.55
C THR A 5 -32.96 18.12 -29.39
N TYR A 6 -32.27 19.03 -28.68
CA TYR A 6 -32.84 19.77 -27.54
C TYR A 6 -34.04 20.60 -27.95
N TYR A 7 -33.89 21.46 -28.98
CA TYR A 7 -34.98 22.31 -29.44
C TYR A 7 -36.09 21.55 -30.20
N SER A 8 -35.73 20.49 -30.92
CA SER A 8 -36.76 19.63 -31.57
C SER A 8 -37.63 18.89 -30.54
N LEU A 9 -37.06 18.50 -29.39
CA LEU A 9 -37.83 17.91 -28.29
C LEU A 9 -38.76 18.93 -27.64
N ILE A 10 -38.28 20.17 -27.40
CA ILE A 10 -39.14 21.25 -26.89
C ILE A 10 -40.30 21.50 -27.86
N GLN A 11 -40.02 21.74 -29.12
CA GLN A 11 -41.04 22.01 -30.14
C GLN A 11 -42.07 20.88 -30.20
N TYR A 12 -41.60 19.60 -30.23
CA TYR A 12 -42.53 18.48 -30.27
C TYR A 12 -43.39 18.35 -29.01
N LEU A 13 -42.84 18.64 -27.85
CA LEU A 13 -43.56 18.57 -26.57
C LEU A 13 -44.52 19.72 -26.34
N THR A 14 -44.29 20.89 -27.00
CA THR A 14 -45.13 22.08 -26.91
C THR A 14 -46.24 22.05 -27.97
N ASP A 15 -45.89 21.86 -29.25
CA ASP A 15 -46.78 22.07 -30.38
C ASP A 15 -47.09 20.79 -31.18
N TYR A 16 -46.55 19.63 -30.74
CA TYR A 16 -46.62 18.36 -31.47
C TYR A 16 -46.03 18.40 -32.88
N SER A 17 -45.34 19.49 -33.25
CA SER A 17 -44.67 19.67 -34.52
C SER A 17 -43.19 19.27 -34.45
N ILE A 18 -42.62 18.85 -35.57
CA ILE A 18 -41.21 18.51 -35.67
C ILE A 18 -40.63 19.26 -36.87
N PRO A 19 -39.39 19.80 -36.78
CA PRO A 19 -38.75 20.47 -37.90
C PRO A 19 -38.72 19.60 -39.16
N THR A 20 -39.13 20.16 -40.28
CA THR A 20 -39.16 19.47 -41.60
C THR A 20 -37.76 19.20 -42.13
N THR A 21 -36.74 19.83 -41.57
CA THR A 21 -35.32 19.62 -41.88
C THR A 21 -34.76 18.26 -41.40
N LEU A 22 -35.48 17.57 -40.49
CA LEU A 22 -35.09 16.28 -39.95
C LEU A 22 -35.55 15.12 -40.84
N THR A 23 -34.72 14.11 -40.99
CA THR A 23 -35.11 12.88 -41.72
C THR A 23 -36.22 12.13 -40.97
N LYS A 24 -36.97 11.28 -41.69
CA LYS A 24 -38.05 10.47 -41.08
C LYS A 24 -37.55 9.64 -39.87
N GLU A 25 -36.32 9.12 -39.94
CA GLU A 25 -35.71 8.36 -38.86
C GLU A 25 -35.41 9.23 -37.62
N GLN A 26 -34.87 10.43 -37.84
CA GLN A 26 -34.62 11.40 -36.78
C GLN A 26 -35.92 11.85 -36.12
N GLN A 27 -36.96 12.11 -36.91
CA GLN A 27 -38.31 12.47 -36.40
C GLN A 27 -38.88 11.34 -35.53
N ALA A 28 -38.74 10.07 -35.95
CA ALA A 28 -39.18 8.93 -35.18
C ALA A 28 -38.37 8.79 -33.87
N ALA A 29 -37.05 9.10 -33.89
CA ALA A 29 -36.19 9.10 -32.71
C ALA A 29 -36.63 10.21 -31.71
N ILE A 30 -36.97 11.41 -32.17
CA ILE A 30 -37.49 12.50 -31.32
C ILE A 30 -38.77 12.04 -30.61
N LYS A 31 -39.75 11.49 -31.37
CA LYS A 31 -41.03 10.99 -30.82
C LYS A 31 -40.81 9.92 -29.73
N ARG A 32 -39.89 9.00 -29.96
CA ARG A 32 -39.54 7.96 -28.93
C ARG A 32 -38.89 8.55 -27.69
N LYS A 33 -37.97 9.52 -27.86
CA LYS A 33 -37.26 10.18 -26.74
C LYS A 33 -38.21 11.07 -25.93
N ALA A 34 -39.17 11.78 -26.59
CA ALA A 34 -40.08 12.70 -25.93
C ALA A 34 -40.85 12.11 -24.74
N ARG A 35 -41.10 10.78 -24.73
CA ARG A 35 -41.80 10.09 -23.63
C ARG A 35 -41.07 10.25 -22.27
N TYR A 36 -39.77 10.49 -22.29
CA TYR A 36 -38.93 10.60 -21.09
C TYR A 36 -38.70 12.04 -20.65
N PHE A 37 -39.24 13.03 -21.40
CA PHE A 37 -38.96 14.42 -21.12
C PHE A 37 -40.28 15.22 -20.91
N ILE A 38 -40.14 16.40 -20.32
CA ILE A 38 -41.19 17.40 -20.13
C ILE A 38 -40.57 18.78 -20.37
N VAL A 39 -41.41 19.75 -20.74
CA VAL A 39 -41.01 21.14 -20.85
C VAL A 39 -41.60 21.91 -19.67
N LEU A 40 -40.79 22.71 -19.00
CA LEU A 40 -41.17 23.61 -17.92
C LEU A 40 -40.46 24.96 -18.15
N ASN A 41 -41.20 26.05 -18.24
CA ASN A 41 -40.65 27.40 -18.49
C ASN A 41 -39.67 27.43 -19.66
N ASP A 42 -40.06 26.89 -20.78
CA ASP A 42 -39.26 26.78 -22.02
C ASP A 42 -37.94 26.05 -21.91
N GLN A 43 -37.79 25.27 -20.87
CA GLN A 43 -36.61 24.42 -20.63
C GLN A 43 -36.98 22.94 -20.62
N LEU A 44 -36.07 22.12 -21.14
CA LEU A 44 -36.25 20.66 -21.19
C LEU A 44 -35.82 20.01 -19.91
N TYR A 45 -36.68 19.15 -19.36
CA TYR A 45 -36.40 18.34 -18.20
C TYR A 45 -36.64 16.85 -18.47
N LYS A 46 -35.82 16.02 -17.93
CA LYS A 46 -36.00 14.56 -17.93
C LYS A 46 -36.90 14.16 -16.76
N LYS A 47 -37.88 13.29 -17.00
CA LYS A 47 -38.73 12.71 -15.97
C LYS A 47 -37.86 11.90 -15.00
N ASN A 48 -37.99 12.18 -13.71
CA ASN A 48 -37.29 11.44 -12.67
C ASN A 48 -38.19 10.29 -12.21
N LYS A 49 -37.73 9.04 -12.39
CA LYS A 49 -38.48 7.84 -12.00
C LYS A 49 -38.56 7.68 -10.49
N ASP A 50 -37.51 8.07 -9.76
CA ASP A 50 -37.40 7.91 -8.32
C ASP A 50 -38.16 9.00 -7.56
N ASN A 51 -38.32 10.18 -8.16
CA ASN A 51 -39.06 11.30 -7.59
C ASN A 51 -39.74 12.11 -8.70
N PRO A 52 -41.01 11.83 -9.06
CA PRO A 52 -41.72 12.51 -10.12
C PRO A 52 -41.85 14.02 -9.92
N ASN A 53 -41.89 14.49 -8.68
CA ASN A 53 -41.99 15.90 -8.33
C ASN A 53 -40.69 16.70 -8.50
N ARG A 54 -39.58 16.00 -8.82
CA ARG A 54 -38.26 16.63 -8.99
C ARG A 54 -37.66 16.24 -10.34
N PRO A 55 -38.12 16.80 -11.45
CA PRO A 55 -37.56 16.52 -12.76
C PRO A 55 -36.10 17.01 -12.85
N ILE A 56 -35.32 16.36 -13.70
CA ILE A 56 -33.87 16.58 -13.84
C ILE A 56 -33.65 17.51 -15.04
N LYS A 57 -32.95 18.64 -14.85
CA LYS A 57 -32.68 19.60 -15.91
C LYS A 57 -31.84 18.97 -17.02
N VAL A 58 -32.28 19.08 -18.28
CA VAL A 58 -31.48 18.66 -19.42
C VAL A 58 -30.50 19.78 -19.78
N VAL A 59 -29.22 19.43 -19.86
CA VAL A 59 -28.12 20.35 -20.15
C VAL A 59 -27.85 20.34 -21.66
N LYS A 60 -27.73 21.49 -22.28
CA LYS A 60 -27.28 21.65 -23.66
C LYS A 60 -25.80 21.38 -23.78
N GLU A 61 -25.35 21.04 -24.98
CA GLU A 61 -23.94 20.69 -25.23
C GLU A 61 -22.98 21.82 -24.84
N ASN A 62 -23.32 23.05 -25.12
CA ASN A 62 -22.54 24.25 -24.77
C ASN A 62 -22.55 24.61 -23.28
N GLU A 63 -23.41 24.02 -22.45
CA GLU A 63 -23.50 24.23 -21.00
C GLU A 63 -22.80 23.13 -20.21
N VAL A 64 -22.38 22.05 -20.87
CA VAL A 64 -21.80 20.85 -20.18
C VAL A 64 -20.51 21.22 -19.47
N GLU A 65 -19.66 22.01 -20.09
CA GLU A 65 -18.35 22.38 -19.50
C GLU A 65 -18.53 23.21 -18.21
N ASP A 66 -19.46 24.15 -18.20
CA ASP A 66 -19.79 24.97 -17.04
C ASP A 66 -20.30 24.10 -15.86
N VAL A 67 -21.22 23.17 -16.19
CA VAL A 67 -21.71 22.23 -15.16
C VAL A 67 -20.59 21.38 -14.58
N LEU A 68 -19.68 20.89 -15.41
CA LEU A 68 -18.53 20.09 -14.97
C LEU A 68 -17.55 20.94 -14.15
N TYR A 69 -17.28 22.17 -14.56
CA TYR A 69 -16.44 23.10 -13.79
C TYR A 69 -17.01 23.33 -12.40
N HIS A 70 -18.26 23.74 -12.28
CA HIS A 70 -18.90 24.03 -11.00
C HIS A 70 -19.14 22.80 -10.11
N THR A 71 -19.10 21.60 -10.66
CA THR A 71 -19.29 20.37 -9.89
C THR A 71 -17.98 19.65 -9.52
N HIS A 72 -16.85 20.03 -10.14
CA HIS A 72 -15.55 19.39 -9.90
C HIS A 72 -14.42 20.38 -9.56
N SER A 73 -14.22 21.44 -10.39
CA SER A 73 -13.05 22.33 -10.32
C SER A 73 -13.29 23.61 -9.51
N ASP A 74 -14.54 24.01 -9.30
CA ASP A 74 -14.89 25.14 -8.44
C ASP A 74 -14.38 24.92 -7.00
N PRO A 75 -13.88 25.96 -6.29
CA PRO A 75 -13.44 25.84 -4.89
C PRO A 75 -14.46 25.16 -3.97
N LEU A 76 -15.77 25.32 -4.23
CA LEU A 76 -16.84 24.67 -3.47
C LEU A 76 -17.10 23.22 -3.90
N ALA A 77 -16.53 22.77 -4.99
CA ALA A 77 -16.71 21.42 -5.51
C ALA A 77 -15.71 20.41 -4.93
N GLY A 78 -14.46 20.82 -4.64
CA GLY A 78 -13.47 20.06 -3.86
C GLY A 78 -12.74 18.94 -4.60
N HIS A 79 -12.72 18.91 -5.93
CA HIS A 79 -11.96 17.95 -6.76
C HIS A 79 -12.16 16.47 -6.37
N PHE A 80 -13.41 16.05 -6.18
CA PHE A 80 -13.71 14.66 -5.79
C PHE A 80 -13.55 13.67 -6.95
N SER A 81 -13.66 12.37 -6.62
CA SER A 81 -13.55 11.28 -7.59
C SER A 81 -14.58 11.36 -8.72
N VAL A 82 -14.37 10.58 -9.80
CA VAL A 82 -15.30 10.43 -10.91
C VAL A 82 -16.70 10.07 -10.41
N ASP A 83 -16.79 9.08 -9.53
CA ASP A 83 -18.08 8.56 -9.03
C ASP A 83 -18.84 9.62 -8.22
N GLU A 84 -18.14 10.35 -7.36
CA GLU A 84 -18.77 11.38 -6.54
C GLU A 84 -19.18 12.61 -7.40
N THR A 85 -18.35 13.03 -8.34
CA THR A 85 -18.70 14.09 -9.29
C THR A 85 -19.91 13.66 -10.12
N TYR A 86 -19.91 12.44 -10.67
CA TYR A 86 -21.04 11.90 -11.42
C TYR A 86 -22.32 11.84 -10.58
N ARG A 87 -22.22 11.39 -9.33
CA ARG A 87 -23.37 11.34 -8.40
C ARG A 87 -23.98 12.72 -8.19
N ARG A 88 -23.14 13.75 -7.96
CA ARG A 88 -23.57 15.13 -7.77
C ARG A 88 -24.26 15.71 -9.01
N VAL A 89 -23.73 15.40 -10.19
CA VAL A 89 -24.31 15.83 -11.48
C VAL A 89 -25.62 15.11 -11.74
N LYS A 90 -25.65 13.77 -11.63
CA LYS A 90 -26.79 12.92 -11.99
C LYS A 90 -28.09 13.26 -11.26
N ILE A 91 -28.03 13.73 -10.04
CA ILE A 91 -29.23 14.07 -9.25
C ILE A 91 -29.85 15.42 -9.66
N ARG A 92 -29.16 16.23 -10.46
CA ARG A 92 -29.59 17.59 -10.85
C ARG A 92 -29.70 17.79 -12.35
N TYR A 93 -28.81 17.15 -13.10
CA TYR A 93 -28.58 17.39 -14.52
C TYR A 93 -28.59 16.10 -15.32
N TYR A 94 -28.94 16.21 -16.61
CA TYR A 94 -28.89 15.10 -17.53
C TYR A 94 -28.48 15.58 -18.94
N TRP A 95 -27.56 14.82 -19.55
CA TRP A 95 -27.28 14.84 -20.99
C TRP A 95 -26.81 13.44 -21.45
N PRO A 96 -26.88 13.12 -22.77
CA PRO A 96 -26.34 11.86 -23.27
C PRO A 96 -24.85 11.72 -22.99
N GLN A 97 -24.38 10.50 -22.64
CA GLN A 97 -22.98 10.15 -22.34
C GLN A 97 -22.36 10.84 -21.11
N MET A 98 -23.17 11.43 -20.27
CA MET A 98 -22.77 12.19 -19.08
C MET A 98 -21.67 11.51 -18.25
N PHE A 99 -21.72 10.18 -18.06
CA PHE A 99 -20.69 9.45 -17.30
C PHE A 99 -19.32 9.53 -17.96
N ASN A 100 -19.26 9.41 -19.30
CA ASN A 100 -18.02 9.47 -20.06
C ASN A 100 -17.42 10.88 -20.00
N ASP A 101 -18.25 11.90 -20.12
CA ASP A 101 -17.82 13.31 -20.07
C ASP A 101 -17.30 13.67 -18.68
N VAL A 102 -18.02 13.29 -17.61
CA VAL A 102 -17.53 13.45 -16.23
C VAL A 102 -16.21 12.71 -16.03
N ARG A 103 -16.12 11.47 -16.51
CA ARG A 103 -14.90 10.66 -16.39
C ARG A 103 -13.71 11.32 -17.11
N GLN A 104 -13.93 11.82 -18.31
CA GLN A 104 -12.89 12.49 -19.07
C GLN A 104 -12.47 13.79 -18.40
N TYR A 105 -13.43 14.60 -17.97
CA TYR A 105 -13.19 15.87 -17.29
C TYR A 105 -12.33 15.70 -16.03
N VAL A 106 -12.71 14.76 -15.15
CA VAL A 106 -11.96 14.47 -13.91
C VAL A 106 -10.58 13.91 -14.20
N LYS A 107 -10.42 13.06 -15.24
CA LYS A 107 -9.14 12.48 -15.62
C LYS A 107 -8.15 13.52 -16.16
N THR A 108 -8.64 14.51 -16.90
CA THR A 108 -7.82 15.59 -17.49
C THR A 108 -7.63 16.78 -16.55
N CYS A 109 -8.24 16.78 -15.36
CA CYS A 109 -8.05 17.84 -14.38
C CYS A 109 -6.60 17.87 -13.89
N ASP A 110 -5.89 18.99 -14.07
CA ASP A 110 -4.48 19.16 -13.76
C ASP A 110 -4.20 18.98 -12.26
N GLU A 111 -4.98 19.60 -11.38
CA GLU A 111 -4.86 19.50 -9.92
C GLU A 111 -5.01 18.05 -9.44
N CYS A 112 -6.00 17.33 -9.99
CA CYS A 112 -6.21 15.92 -9.67
C CYS A 112 -5.03 15.06 -10.15
N GLN A 113 -4.50 15.34 -11.33
CA GLN A 113 -3.36 14.62 -11.86
C GLN A 113 -2.09 14.90 -11.02
N ARG A 114 -1.80 16.15 -10.64
CA ARG A 114 -0.62 16.51 -9.83
C ARG A 114 -0.67 15.98 -8.40
N ARG A 115 -1.86 15.72 -7.86
CA ARG A 115 -2.04 15.20 -6.49
C ARG A 115 -2.35 13.71 -6.41
N GLY A 116 -2.64 13.07 -7.52
CA GLY A 116 -2.96 11.65 -7.59
C GLY A 116 -1.90 10.77 -6.90
N LYS A 117 -2.34 9.63 -6.35
CA LYS A 117 -1.40 8.64 -5.77
C LYS A 117 -0.50 8.06 -6.87
N ASN A 118 0.76 7.77 -6.53
CA ASN A 118 1.59 6.96 -7.40
C ASN A 118 1.07 5.51 -7.34
N LYS A 119 0.56 5.00 -8.46
CA LYS A 119 0.29 3.58 -8.63
C LYS A 119 1.60 2.93 -9.06
N ARG A 120 2.23 2.20 -8.16
CA ARG A 120 3.48 1.50 -8.44
C ARG A 120 3.25 0.49 -9.56
N SER A 121 4.24 0.38 -10.44
CA SER A 121 4.18 -0.50 -11.60
C SER A 121 5.26 -1.60 -11.59
N GLU A 122 6.01 -1.78 -10.49
CA GLU A 122 7.03 -2.81 -10.41
C GLU A 122 6.48 -4.14 -9.90
N PRO A 123 6.86 -5.27 -10.52
CA PRO A 123 6.54 -6.59 -10.04
C PRO A 123 7.13 -6.86 -8.65
N LEU A 124 6.41 -7.62 -7.84
CA LEU A 124 6.92 -8.05 -6.55
C LEU A 124 8.03 -9.11 -6.71
N HIS A 125 9.11 -8.93 -5.97
CA HIS A 125 10.20 -9.90 -5.90
C HIS A 125 10.12 -10.69 -4.59
N PRO A 126 9.75 -12.00 -4.63
CA PRO A 126 9.74 -12.85 -3.45
C PRO A 126 11.11 -12.93 -2.79
N ILE A 127 11.15 -12.83 -1.47
CA ILE A 127 12.37 -12.96 -0.70
C ILE A 127 12.64 -14.44 -0.45
N LYS A 128 13.77 -14.95 -0.94
CA LYS A 128 14.18 -16.32 -0.66
C LYS A 128 14.48 -16.47 0.84
N VAL A 129 13.94 -17.52 1.44
CA VAL A 129 14.10 -17.84 2.85
C VAL A 129 15.02 -19.04 2.95
N GLY A 130 16.07 -18.95 3.78
CA GLY A 130 17.06 -20.01 4.01
C GLY A 130 16.84 -20.76 5.33
N GLN A 131 17.91 -21.04 6.04
CA GLN A 131 17.90 -21.63 7.39
C GLN A 131 17.49 -20.60 8.46
N PRO A 132 17.12 -21.03 9.67
CA PRO A 132 16.88 -20.12 10.78
C PRO A 132 18.06 -19.16 10.99
N PHE A 133 17.78 -17.88 11.15
CA PHE A 133 18.74 -16.77 11.28
C PHE A 133 19.64 -16.50 10.07
N ASP A 134 19.41 -17.12 8.92
CA ASP A 134 20.09 -16.71 7.67
C ASP A 134 19.76 -15.27 7.29
N ARG A 135 18.52 -14.84 7.51
CA ARG A 135 18.02 -13.52 7.11
C ARG A 135 17.12 -12.88 8.17
N LEU A 136 17.46 -11.68 8.54
CA LEU A 136 16.71 -10.85 9.48
C LEU A 136 16.21 -9.56 8.82
N GLY A 137 15.01 -9.15 9.16
CA GLY A 137 14.53 -7.79 8.91
C GLY A 137 14.64 -6.99 10.21
N MET A 138 15.21 -5.78 10.16
CA MET A 138 15.30 -4.88 11.29
C MET A 138 14.56 -3.57 11.04
N ASP A 139 13.98 -3.00 12.10
CA ASP A 139 13.25 -1.74 12.05
C ASP A 139 13.24 -1.06 13.41
N ILE A 140 12.82 0.21 13.47
CA ILE A 140 12.62 0.96 14.70
C ILE A 140 11.19 1.46 14.79
N VAL A 141 10.55 1.18 15.91
CA VAL A 141 9.21 1.68 16.23
C VAL A 141 9.32 2.88 17.16
N GLY A 142 8.64 3.95 16.83
CA GLY A 142 8.59 5.14 17.67
C GLY A 142 8.63 6.48 16.89
N PRO A 143 8.65 7.60 17.61
CA PRO A 143 8.66 7.69 19.07
C PRO A 143 7.33 7.26 19.70
N LEU A 144 7.43 6.50 20.79
CA LEU A 144 6.34 6.11 21.67
C LEU A 144 6.28 7.06 22.89
N PRO A 145 5.24 6.99 23.73
CA PRO A 145 5.23 7.68 25.00
C PRO A 145 6.47 7.34 25.83
N LYS A 146 7.09 8.36 26.42
CA LYS A 146 8.32 8.17 27.19
C LYS A 146 8.02 7.36 28.46
N THR A 147 8.75 6.25 28.65
CA THR A 147 8.59 5.42 29.86
C THR A 147 9.31 5.99 31.07
N LYS A 148 8.98 5.48 32.25
CA LYS A 148 9.69 5.82 33.50
C LYS A 148 11.18 5.51 33.42
N ASN A 149 11.56 4.49 32.64
CA ASN A 149 12.96 4.15 32.36
C ASN A 149 13.62 5.02 31.28
N GLY A 150 12.89 5.98 30.72
CA GLY A 150 13.39 6.91 29.72
C GLY A 150 13.33 6.40 28.28
N ASN A 151 12.74 5.24 28.01
CA ASN A 151 12.63 4.67 26.67
C ASN A 151 11.57 5.37 25.83
N LEU A 152 11.88 5.60 24.55
CA LEU A 152 11.03 6.27 23.55
C LEU A 152 10.83 5.42 22.28
N TYR A 153 11.68 4.42 22.07
CA TYR A 153 11.68 3.62 20.84
C TYR A 153 11.82 2.14 21.17
N ILE A 154 11.46 1.30 20.22
CA ILE A 154 11.73 -0.14 20.23
C ILE A 154 12.51 -0.46 18.96
N VAL A 155 13.73 -1.00 19.10
CA VAL A 155 14.41 -1.63 17.99
C VAL A 155 13.93 -3.07 17.88
N VAL A 156 13.67 -3.53 16.67
CA VAL A 156 13.05 -4.84 16.38
C VAL A 156 13.85 -5.57 15.32
N ALA A 157 14.00 -6.87 15.48
CA ALA A 157 14.48 -7.77 14.45
C ALA A 157 13.50 -8.95 14.31
N THR A 158 13.20 -9.37 13.09
CA THR A 158 12.34 -10.53 12.83
C THR A 158 13.03 -11.47 11.85
N GLU A 159 13.13 -12.73 12.23
CA GLU A 159 13.73 -13.78 11.40
C GLU A 159 12.74 -14.25 10.31
N TYR A 160 13.24 -14.47 9.09
CA TYR A 160 12.36 -14.68 7.92
C TYR A 160 11.77 -16.08 7.79
N LEU A 161 12.40 -17.14 8.32
CA LEU A 161 11.89 -18.51 8.28
C LEU A 161 10.93 -18.77 9.43
N THR A 162 11.44 -18.73 10.65
CA THR A 162 10.69 -19.11 11.86
C THR A 162 9.71 -18.05 12.31
N LYS A 163 9.87 -16.80 11.86
CA LYS A 163 9.17 -15.60 12.33
C LYS A 163 9.50 -15.22 13.76
N TRP A 164 10.65 -15.68 14.26
CA TRP A 164 11.16 -15.35 15.58
C TRP A 164 11.45 -13.85 15.69
N PRO A 165 10.85 -13.14 16.64
CA PRO A 165 11.14 -11.75 16.89
C PRO A 165 12.15 -11.57 18.03
N GLU A 166 13.03 -10.60 17.90
CA GLU A 166 13.78 -9.96 18.97
C GLU A 166 13.43 -8.48 19.01
N ALA A 167 13.38 -7.90 20.21
CA ALA A 167 13.15 -6.48 20.37
C ALA A 167 13.72 -5.98 21.69
N ARG A 168 14.15 -4.70 21.67
CA ARG A 168 14.69 -4.00 22.85
C ARG A 168 14.09 -2.57 22.91
N ALA A 169 13.66 -2.16 24.09
CA ALA A 169 13.31 -0.76 24.37
C ALA A 169 14.59 0.08 24.46
N ILE A 170 14.61 1.22 23.79
CA ILE A 170 15.76 2.12 23.71
C ILE A 170 15.34 3.57 23.92
N PRO A 171 16.21 4.40 24.55
CA PRO A 171 15.88 5.80 24.82
C PRO A 171 15.94 6.70 23.59
N ASN A 172 16.69 6.31 22.58
CA ASN A 172 16.89 7.09 21.35
C ASN A 172 17.17 6.18 20.15
N ALA A 173 16.85 6.64 18.94
CA ALA A 173 17.10 5.94 17.70
C ALA A 173 18.51 6.25 17.13
N LYS A 174 19.56 6.23 17.97
CA LYS A 174 20.93 6.44 17.51
C LYS A 174 21.54 5.15 16.96
N ALA A 175 22.52 5.30 16.07
CA ALA A 175 23.27 4.18 15.50
C ALA A 175 23.87 3.25 16.58
N SER A 176 24.44 3.82 17.65
CA SER A 176 25.02 3.06 18.77
C SER A 176 24.01 2.12 19.43
N SER A 177 22.76 2.56 19.64
CA SER A 177 21.71 1.73 20.24
C SER A 177 21.33 0.56 19.31
N VAL A 178 21.28 0.80 18.00
CA VAL A 178 21.00 -0.23 16.99
C VAL A 178 22.13 -1.26 16.91
N VAL A 179 23.37 -0.79 16.89
CA VAL A 179 24.57 -1.65 16.83
C VAL A 179 24.70 -2.51 18.09
N SER A 180 24.48 -1.94 19.29
CA SER A 180 24.45 -2.69 20.55
C SER A 180 23.36 -3.77 20.52
N PHE A 181 22.14 -3.45 20.10
CA PHE A 181 21.07 -4.43 19.94
C PHE A 181 21.45 -5.54 18.96
N PHE A 182 21.97 -5.19 17.78
CA PHE A 182 22.34 -6.17 16.78
C PHE A 182 23.45 -7.10 17.28
N TYR A 183 24.44 -6.56 17.96
CA TYR A 183 25.53 -7.35 18.53
C TYR A 183 25.06 -8.24 19.69
N GLU A 184 24.42 -7.66 20.70
CA GLU A 184 24.12 -8.37 21.96
C GLU A 184 22.91 -9.31 21.84
N ASP A 185 21.80 -8.82 21.19
CA ASP A 185 20.54 -9.60 21.15
C ASP A 185 20.46 -10.53 19.94
N ILE A 186 21.21 -10.26 18.88
CA ILE A 186 21.19 -11.10 17.69
C ILE A 186 22.44 -11.94 17.61
N ILE A 187 23.62 -11.33 17.46
CA ILE A 187 24.85 -12.05 17.17
C ILE A 187 25.26 -12.93 18.38
N CYS A 188 25.29 -12.37 19.58
CA CYS A 188 25.69 -13.10 20.77
C CYS A 188 24.71 -14.21 21.20
N ARG A 189 23.44 -14.12 20.76
CA ARG A 189 22.41 -15.11 21.12
C ARG A 189 22.16 -16.15 20.04
N HIS A 190 22.25 -15.77 18.79
CA HIS A 190 21.80 -16.60 17.67
C HIS A 190 22.87 -16.85 16.60
N GLY A 191 24.04 -16.20 16.74
CA GLY A 191 25.10 -16.21 15.73
C GLY A 191 24.93 -15.14 14.63
N CYS A 192 25.93 -15.06 13.75
CA CYS A 192 25.93 -14.07 12.66
C CYS A 192 24.97 -14.47 11.57
N PRO A 193 23.99 -13.63 11.24
CA PRO A 193 23.13 -13.85 10.08
C PRO A 193 23.92 -13.69 8.78
N LYS A 194 23.48 -14.34 7.70
CA LYS A 194 24.06 -14.12 6.36
C LYS A 194 23.70 -12.74 5.82
N GLU A 195 22.49 -12.25 6.18
CA GLU A 195 21.95 -11.03 5.63
C GLU A 195 21.02 -10.32 6.61
N ILE A 196 21.14 -9.00 6.71
CA ILE A 196 20.16 -8.13 7.36
C ILE A 196 19.49 -7.22 6.33
N LEU A 197 18.19 -7.02 6.49
CA LEU A 197 17.36 -6.11 5.71
C LEU A 197 16.90 -4.97 6.61
N THR A 198 17.15 -3.73 6.20
CA THR A 198 16.70 -2.53 6.90
C THR A 198 16.09 -1.52 5.94
N ASP A 199 15.43 -0.51 6.47
CA ASP A 199 15.09 0.67 5.69
C ASP A 199 16.33 1.57 5.50
N ARG A 200 16.14 2.74 4.87
CA ARG A 200 17.19 3.74 4.62
C ARG A 200 17.28 4.80 5.72
N GLY A 201 16.79 4.52 6.91
CA GLY A 201 16.92 5.42 8.04
C GLY A 201 18.38 5.66 8.41
N THR A 202 18.70 6.86 8.87
CA THR A 202 20.09 7.22 9.25
C THR A 202 20.62 6.39 10.41
N HIS A 203 19.73 5.82 11.21
CA HIS A 203 20.06 4.91 12.30
C HIS A 203 20.53 3.53 11.81
N PHE A 204 20.23 3.15 10.54
CA PHE A 204 20.75 1.94 9.90
C PHE A 204 21.84 2.25 8.87
N VAL A 205 21.75 3.38 8.17
CA VAL A 205 22.74 3.78 7.14
C VAL A 205 23.81 4.63 7.83
N ASN A 206 24.81 3.96 8.40
CA ASN A 206 25.92 4.61 9.10
C ASN A 206 27.16 3.71 9.16
N GLU A 207 28.33 4.31 9.31
CA GLU A 207 29.63 3.65 9.32
C GLU A 207 29.76 2.59 10.44
N MET A 208 29.10 2.77 11.60
CA MET A 208 29.20 1.82 12.71
C MET A 208 28.56 0.47 12.36
N LEU A 209 27.35 0.49 11.81
CA LEU A 209 26.65 -0.75 11.43
C LEU A 209 27.32 -1.41 10.22
N ASP A 210 27.75 -0.60 9.24
CA ASP A 210 28.44 -1.10 8.05
C ASP A 210 29.79 -1.72 8.41
N SER A 211 30.56 -1.12 9.31
CA SER A 211 31.81 -1.67 9.83
C SER A 211 31.61 -2.98 10.60
N LEU A 212 30.59 -3.04 11.48
CA LEU A 212 30.27 -4.27 12.21
C LEU A 212 29.86 -5.38 11.24
N CYS A 213 28.98 -5.09 10.30
CA CYS A 213 28.55 -6.06 9.28
C CYS A 213 29.73 -6.53 8.42
N GLY A 214 30.59 -5.61 7.99
CA GLY A 214 31.79 -5.91 7.19
C GLY A 214 32.77 -6.83 7.94
N ASN A 215 33.06 -6.54 9.21
CA ASN A 215 33.97 -7.34 10.05
C ASN A 215 33.43 -8.75 10.29
N LEU A 216 32.13 -8.93 10.31
CA LEU A 216 31.49 -10.22 10.60
C LEU A 216 30.99 -10.95 9.33
N GLY A 217 31.24 -10.40 8.15
CA GLY A 217 30.82 -10.99 6.87
C GLY A 217 29.29 -10.99 6.66
N VAL A 218 28.54 -10.14 7.38
CA VAL A 218 27.09 -10.00 7.25
C VAL A 218 26.75 -9.07 6.11
N LYS A 219 25.88 -9.48 5.18
CA LYS A 219 25.43 -8.63 4.09
C LYS A 219 24.34 -7.67 4.56
N HIS A 220 24.63 -6.38 4.62
CA HIS A 220 23.61 -5.35 4.87
C HIS A 220 22.91 -4.95 3.58
N LYS A 221 21.61 -5.23 3.47
CA LYS A 221 20.75 -4.84 2.35
C LYS A 221 19.76 -3.78 2.78
N LEU A 222 19.73 -2.70 2.01
CA LEU A 222 18.76 -1.63 2.21
C LEU A 222 17.52 -1.88 1.36
N SER A 223 16.34 -1.80 1.97
CA SER A 223 15.10 -1.77 1.21
C SER A 223 15.11 -0.57 0.26
N THR A 224 14.70 -0.76 -0.98
CA THR A 224 14.59 0.39 -1.90
C THR A 224 13.43 1.27 -1.43
N ALA A 225 13.56 2.59 -1.63
CA ALA A 225 12.51 3.56 -1.27
C ALA A 225 11.17 3.26 -1.96
N TYR A 226 11.19 2.38 -2.97
CA TYR A 226 10.07 2.03 -3.83
C TYR A 226 9.48 0.63 -3.54
N HIS A 227 10.16 -0.20 -2.74
CA HIS A 227 9.69 -1.52 -2.32
C HIS A 227 9.55 -1.64 -0.79
N PRO A 228 8.64 -0.91 -0.14
CA PRO A 228 8.41 -1.07 1.31
C PRO A 228 7.90 -2.47 1.66
N GLN A 229 7.44 -3.23 0.67
CA GLN A 229 7.00 -4.62 0.86
C GLN A 229 8.15 -5.56 1.26
N THR A 230 9.40 -5.18 0.99
CA THR A 230 10.60 -5.91 1.42
C THR A 230 10.65 -5.98 2.96
N ASN A 231 10.16 -4.95 3.66
CA ASN A 231 10.09 -4.89 5.12
C ASN A 231 8.70 -5.23 5.69
N GLY A 232 7.76 -5.66 4.84
CA GLY A 232 6.35 -5.92 5.22
C GLY A 232 6.18 -7.04 6.27
N LEU A 233 7.19 -7.87 6.52
CA LEU A 233 7.20 -8.83 7.63
C LEU A 233 7.35 -8.07 8.95
N VAL A 234 8.37 -7.22 9.04
CA VAL A 234 8.69 -6.46 10.25
C VAL A 234 7.59 -5.43 10.55
N GLU A 235 7.07 -4.74 9.50
CA GLU A 235 5.96 -3.80 9.64
C GLU A 235 4.70 -4.45 10.25
N ARG A 236 4.36 -5.67 9.81
CA ARG A 236 3.23 -6.43 10.38
C ARG A 236 3.49 -6.83 11.82
N PHE A 237 4.71 -7.26 12.13
CA PHE A 237 5.09 -7.56 13.49
C PHE A 237 5.02 -6.31 14.37
N ASN A 238 5.57 -5.18 13.94
CA ASN A 238 5.54 -3.90 14.66
C ASN A 238 4.12 -3.48 15.02
N ARG A 239 3.17 -3.60 14.09
CA ARG A 239 1.76 -3.31 14.36
C ARG A 239 1.20 -4.24 15.45
N THR A 240 1.44 -5.55 15.35
CA THR A 240 0.97 -6.51 16.34
C THR A 240 1.60 -6.28 17.71
N LEU A 241 2.89 -5.93 17.73
CA LEU A 241 3.62 -5.59 18.95
C LEU A 241 3.02 -4.36 19.65
N CYS A 242 2.83 -3.26 18.90
CA CYS A 242 2.25 -2.04 19.44
C CYS A 242 0.81 -2.25 19.94
N GLU A 243 -0.02 -3.00 19.20
CA GLU A 243 -1.39 -3.33 19.61
C GLU A 243 -1.41 -4.17 20.89
N ALA A 244 -0.47 -5.09 21.05
CA ALA A 244 -0.36 -5.90 22.27
C ALA A 244 0.11 -5.05 23.45
N LEU A 245 1.18 -4.26 23.28
CA LEU A 245 1.70 -3.38 24.34
C LEU A 245 0.64 -2.38 24.80
N ALA A 246 -0.13 -1.80 23.87
CA ALA A 246 -1.20 -0.86 24.18
C ALA A 246 -2.32 -1.44 25.08
N LYS A 247 -2.49 -2.77 25.09
CA LYS A 247 -3.49 -3.44 25.94
C LYS A 247 -3.00 -3.67 27.37
N TYR A 248 -1.70 -3.75 27.57
CA TYR A 248 -1.09 -4.02 28.91
C TYR A 248 -0.61 -2.73 29.59
N ALA A 249 -0.17 -1.75 28.83
CA ALA A 249 0.36 -0.51 29.37
C ALA A 249 -0.74 0.27 30.13
N ASN A 250 -0.35 0.94 31.22
CA ASN A 250 -1.20 1.76 32.05
C ASN A 250 -1.90 2.91 31.28
N GLU A 251 -2.73 3.70 31.96
CA GLU A 251 -3.46 4.83 31.34
C GLU A 251 -2.50 5.87 30.73
N ASN A 252 -1.36 6.16 31.38
CA ASN A 252 -0.37 7.13 30.92
C ASN A 252 0.55 6.56 29.83
N LYS A 253 0.51 5.24 29.60
CA LYS A 253 1.36 4.53 28.63
C LYS A 253 2.86 4.73 28.88
N ASP A 254 3.26 4.91 30.13
CA ASP A 254 4.66 5.18 30.54
C ASP A 254 5.39 3.96 31.12
N ASP A 255 4.80 2.77 31.01
CA ASP A 255 5.31 1.50 31.50
C ASP A 255 5.33 0.37 30.44
N TRP A 256 5.12 0.71 29.16
CA TRP A 256 5.03 -0.29 28.07
C TRP A 256 6.30 -1.15 27.91
N ASP A 257 7.46 -0.61 28.29
CA ASP A 257 8.74 -1.32 28.20
C ASP A 257 8.83 -2.50 29.18
N LEU A 258 8.10 -2.47 30.29
CA LEU A 258 8.05 -3.59 31.25
C LEU A 258 7.35 -4.82 30.66
N TYR A 259 6.41 -4.63 29.75
CA TYR A 259 5.63 -5.72 29.13
C TYR A 259 6.26 -6.25 27.84
N LEU A 260 7.34 -5.63 27.33
CA LEU A 260 7.95 -5.99 26.05
C LEU A 260 8.35 -7.47 25.99
N SER A 261 9.03 -7.97 27.00
CA SER A 261 9.48 -9.38 27.07
C SER A 261 8.30 -10.36 27.12
N SER A 262 7.23 -10.02 27.84
CA SER A 262 6.03 -10.85 27.94
C SER A 262 5.27 -10.92 26.60
N VAL A 263 5.18 -9.79 25.90
CA VAL A 263 4.56 -9.73 24.57
C VAL A 263 5.38 -10.51 23.54
N LEU A 264 6.71 -10.42 23.61
CA LEU A 264 7.60 -11.23 22.74
C LEU A 264 7.42 -12.73 23.02
N PHE A 265 7.33 -13.15 24.29
CA PHE A 265 7.08 -14.55 24.64
C PHE A 265 5.74 -15.03 24.09
N ALA A 266 4.67 -14.26 24.28
CA ALA A 266 3.35 -14.56 23.73
C ALA A 266 3.36 -14.68 22.20
N TYR A 267 4.12 -13.83 21.51
CA TYR A 267 4.25 -13.93 20.06
C TYR A 267 5.03 -15.17 19.62
N ARG A 268 6.10 -15.52 20.34
CA ARG A 268 6.97 -16.69 20.04
C ARG A 268 6.23 -18.01 20.23
N THR A 269 5.27 -18.05 21.14
CA THR A 269 4.44 -19.24 21.46
C THR A 269 3.10 -19.27 20.73
N LYS A 270 2.78 -18.22 19.96
CA LYS A 270 1.59 -18.16 19.15
C LYS A 270 1.82 -18.83 17.79
N ARG A 271 0.86 -19.67 17.35
CA ARG A 271 0.85 -20.22 15.99
C ARG A 271 0.77 -19.13 14.93
N HIS A 272 1.76 -19.06 14.05
CA HIS A 272 1.82 -18.06 13.00
C HIS A 272 1.01 -18.48 11.76
N SER A 273 0.22 -17.55 11.20
CA SER A 273 -0.73 -17.84 10.11
C SER A 273 -0.07 -18.39 8.83
N THR A 274 1.12 -17.91 8.48
CA THR A 274 1.83 -18.32 7.25
C THR A 274 2.58 -19.65 7.46
N THR A 275 3.32 -19.79 8.55
CA THR A 275 4.14 -21.00 8.82
C THR A 275 3.28 -22.16 9.31
N ARG A 276 2.16 -21.87 9.95
CA ARG A 276 1.28 -22.82 10.65
C ARG A 276 1.96 -23.51 11.83
N HIS A 277 3.09 -22.97 12.27
CA HIS A 277 3.85 -23.40 13.44
C HIS A 277 4.11 -22.21 14.34
N GLU A 278 4.45 -22.48 15.59
CA GLU A 278 4.93 -21.50 16.55
C GLU A 278 6.38 -21.14 16.26
N PRO A 279 6.79 -19.88 16.34
CA PRO A 279 8.19 -19.49 16.21
C PRO A 279 9.09 -20.24 17.16
N PHE A 280 8.63 -20.48 18.39
CA PHE A 280 9.39 -21.23 19.41
C PHE A 280 9.69 -22.67 18.96
N TYR A 281 8.68 -23.37 18.44
CA TYR A 281 8.86 -24.73 17.92
C TYR A 281 9.86 -24.77 16.75
N LEU A 282 9.70 -23.87 15.78
CA LEU A 282 10.60 -23.81 14.62
C LEU A 282 12.05 -23.48 15.01
N MET A 283 12.26 -22.77 16.13
CA MET A 283 13.60 -22.46 16.65
C MET A 283 14.21 -23.65 17.40
N TYR A 284 13.50 -24.17 18.38
CA TYR A 284 14.06 -25.10 19.36
C TYR A 284 13.66 -26.56 19.12
N GLY A 285 12.70 -26.80 18.19
CA GLY A 285 12.17 -28.15 17.91
C GLY A 285 11.43 -28.78 19.09
N ARG A 286 10.87 -27.96 19.97
CA ARG A 286 9.98 -28.35 21.06
C ARG A 286 8.99 -27.27 21.32
N ASP A 287 7.88 -27.60 21.93
CA ASP A 287 6.93 -26.62 22.42
C ASP A 287 7.46 -25.87 23.64
N ALA A 288 7.00 -24.64 23.83
CA ALA A 288 7.35 -23.89 25.03
C ALA A 288 6.47 -24.36 26.18
N VAL A 289 7.09 -24.55 27.35
CA VAL A 289 6.32 -24.74 28.58
C VAL A 289 5.69 -23.40 28.97
N LEU A 290 4.37 -23.34 29.06
CA LEU A 290 3.66 -22.15 29.44
C LEU A 290 3.50 -22.04 30.96
N PRO A 291 3.46 -20.83 31.55
CA PRO A 291 3.32 -20.67 33.00
C PRO A 291 2.07 -21.36 33.57
N ILE A 292 1.01 -21.48 32.79
CA ILE A 292 -0.22 -22.19 33.23
C ILE A 292 0.01 -23.67 33.46
N GLU A 293 0.99 -24.28 32.80
CA GLU A 293 1.29 -25.72 32.95
C GLU A 293 1.90 -26.07 34.31
N PHE A 294 2.39 -25.08 35.05
CA PHE A 294 2.77 -25.26 36.44
C PHE A 294 1.59 -25.30 37.40
N ALA A 295 0.47 -24.68 37.03
CA ALA A 295 -0.75 -24.67 37.81
C ALA A 295 -1.70 -25.80 37.41
N VAL A 296 -1.76 -26.10 36.09
CA VAL A 296 -2.54 -27.19 35.51
C VAL A 296 -1.60 -28.03 34.64
N PRO A 297 -0.99 -29.07 35.23
CA PRO A 297 0.01 -29.89 34.56
C PRO A 297 -0.50 -30.56 33.29
N THR A 298 0.35 -30.63 32.28
CA THR A 298 0.11 -31.38 31.04
C THR A 298 1.04 -32.60 30.99
N VAL A 299 0.76 -33.52 30.06
CA VAL A 299 1.62 -34.70 29.85
C VAL A 299 3.09 -34.29 29.59
N GLN A 300 3.33 -33.13 29.02
CA GLN A 300 4.68 -32.61 28.77
C GLN A 300 5.39 -32.13 30.05
N SER A 301 4.63 -31.69 31.07
CA SER A 301 5.16 -31.23 32.35
C SER A 301 5.29 -32.34 33.40
N GLU A 302 4.62 -33.49 33.17
CA GLU A 302 4.59 -34.62 34.11
C GLU A 302 5.59 -35.72 33.79
N CYS A 303 6.30 -35.69 32.65
CA CYS A 303 7.29 -36.70 32.30
C CYS A 303 8.44 -36.66 33.28
N ALA A 304 8.42 -37.61 34.21
CA ALA A 304 9.55 -37.92 35.08
C ALA A 304 10.73 -38.48 34.25
N PRO A 305 11.98 -38.21 34.66
CA PRO A 305 13.18 -38.56 33.88
C PRO A 305 13.59 -40.04 34.00
N ASP A 306 12.67 -40.98 34.08
CA ASP A 306 13.01 -42.38 34.33
C ASP A 306 13.62 -43.10 33.12
N ASP A 307 13.63 -42.50 31.93
CA ASP A 307 14.28 -43.07 30.75
C ASP A 307 15.00 -41.97 29.90
N PHE A 308 16.11 -41.48 30.49
CA PHE A 308 16.93 -40.44 29.85
C PHE A 308 17.43 -40.85 28.46
N GLN A 309 17.72 -42.15 28.23
CA GLN A 309 18.19 -42.60 26.92
C GLN A 309 17.10 -42.59 25.88
N ASP A 310 15.88 -43.05 26.19
CA ASP A 310 14.74 -43.02 25.30
C ASP A 310 14.29 -41.60 24.93
N ASP A 311 14.31 -40.70 25.92
CA ASP A 311 14.03 -39.28 25.68
C ASP A 311 15.11 -38.60 24.81
N LEU A 312 16.39 -38.97 25.01
CA LEU A 312 17.47 -38.48 24.18
C LEU A 312 17.32 -38.96 22.71
N PHE A 313 17.04 -40.24 22.49
CA PHE A 313 16.81 -40.78 21.16
C PHE A 313 15.60 -40.15 20.48
N LYS A 314 14.47 -39.99 21.17
CA LYS A 314 13.28 -39.29 20.69
C LYS A 314 13.61 -37.84 20.33
N ARG A 315 14.40 -37.17 21.17
CA ARG A 315 14.84 -35.80 20.94
C ARG A 315 15.73 -35.65 19.72
N ILE A 316 16.72 -36.56 19.56
CA ILE A 316 17.60 -36.61 18.38
C ILE A 316 16.74 -36.84 17.11
N HIS A 317 15.86 -37.82 17.13
CA HIS A 317 14.97 -38.11 15.99
C HIS A 317 14.09 -36.92 15.65
N THR A 318 13.52 -36.22 16.63
CA THR A 318 12.73 -35.02 16.42
C THR A 318 13.55 -33.90 15.78
N LEU A 319 14.75 -33.62 16.28
CA LEU A 319 15.59 -32.54 15.78
C LEU A 319 16.17 -32.85 14.39
N THR A 320 16.57 -34.08 14.13
CA THR A 320 17.21 -34.48 12.86
C THR A 320 16.21 -34.80 11.75
N GLY A 321 15.02 -35.23 12.12
CA GLY A 321 13.97 -35.62 11.17
C GLY A 321 12.82 -34.61 11.10
N LYS A 322 11.95 -34.63 12.11
CA LYS A 322 10.68 -33.88 12.11
C LYS A 322 10.89 -32.37 11.97
N VAL A 323 11.76 -31.77 12.77
CA VAL A 323 11.97 -30.30 12.75
C VAL A 323 12.55 -29.83 11.42
N ILE A 324 13.49 -30.60 10.84
CA ILE A 324 14.05 -30.29 9.54
C ILE A 324 12.95 -30.36 8.47
N GLY A 325 12.14 -31.44 8.49
CA GLY A 325 10.98 -31.57 7.58
C GLY A 325 9.99 -30.43 7.70
N ASP A 326 9.63 -30.03 8.94
CA ASP A 326 8.70 -28.93 9.19
C ASP A 326 9.27 -27.56 8.75
N ARG A 327 10.58 -27.34 8.90
CA ARG A 327 11.26 -26.14 8.39
C ARG A 327 11.26 -26.08 6.87
N LEU A 328 11.50 -27.20 6.18
CA LEU A 328 11.42 -27.28 4.71
C LEU A 328 9.98 -27.01 4.21
N GLN A 329 8.99 -27.65 4.84
CA GLN A 329 7.59 -27.37 4.53
C GLN A 329 7.21 -25.91 4.78
N THR A 330 7.79 -25.30 5.83
CA THR A 330 7.59 -23.90 6.14
C THR A 330 8.18 -22.99 5.07
N GLN A 331 9.36 -23.30 4.53
CA GLN A 331 9.93 -22.58 3.38
C GLN A 331 8.97 -22.62 2.19
N ASP A 332 8.42 -23.79 1.87
CA ASP A 332 7.45 -23.94 0.77
C ASP A 332 6.16 -23.16 1.01
N LYS A 333 5.62 -23.18 2.23
CA LYS A 333 4.44 -22.40 2.60
C LYS A 333 4.69 -20.88 2.45
N ILE A 334 5.85 -20.40 2.91
CA ILE A 334 6.24 -19.01 2.78
C ILE A 334 6.39 -18.64 1.30
N HIS A 335 7.06 -19.46 0.51
CA HIS A 335 7.25 -19.25 -0.92
C HIS A 335 5.91 -19.19 -1.67
N LYS A 336 5.01 -20.16 -1.41
CA LYS A 336 3.65 -20.16 -1.99
C LYS A 336 2.85 -18.92 -1.62
N ALA A 337 2.90 -18.51 -0.34
CA ALA A 337 2.21 -17.29 0.11
C ALA A 337 2.77 -16.02 -0.56
N GLN A 338 4.08 -15.93 -0.74
CA GLN A 338 4.74 -14.83 -1.45
C GLN A 338 4.39 -14.82 -2.94
N GLN A 339 4.35 -15.99 -3.59
CA GLN A 339 3.93 -16.11 -5.00
C GLN A 339 2.48 -15.68 -5.19
N GLN A 340 1.56 -16.12 -4.33
CA GLN A 340 0.16 -15.69 -4.38
C GLN A 340 0.03 -14.17 -4.18
N GLN A 341 0.80 -13.61 -3.23
CA GLN A 341 0.83 -12.17 -3.02
C GLN A 341 1.39 -11.43 -4.25
N LYS A 342 2.46 -11.97 -4.86
CA LYS A 342 3.03 -11.46 -6.10
C LYS A 342 2.01 -11.50 -7.22
N GLN A 343 1.38 -12.64 -7.45
CA GLN A 343 0.40 -12.79 -8.52
C GLN A 343 -0.73 -11.77 -8.39
N ARG A 344 -1.38 -11.68 -7.22
CA ARG A 344 -2.45 -10.69 -6.98
C ARG A 344 -2.01 -9.24 -7.16
N HIS A 345 -0.77 -8.93 -6.82
CA HIS A 345 -0.22 -7.60 -7.00
C HIS A 345 0.10 -7.32 -8.46
N ASP A 346 0.69 -8.29 -9.14
CA ASP A 346 1.15 -8.14 -10.53
C ASP A 346 -0.02 -8.21 -11.53
N GLU A 347 -1.15 -8.87 -11.21
CA GLU A 347 -2.39 -8.85 -12.01
C GLU A 347 -2.94 -7.43 -12.21
N ASP A 348 -2.78 -6.57 -11.22
CA ASP A 348 -3.18 -5.15 -11.30
C ASP A 348 -2.15 -4.26 -12.02
N LEU A 349 -0.97 -4.80 -12.35
CA LEU A 349 0.10 -4.05 -12.99
C LEU A 349 -0.10 -4.01 -14.50
N LYS A 350 -0.38 -2.83 -15.01
CA LYS A 350 -0.24 -2.56 -16.45
C LYS A 350 1.20 -2.13 -16.70
N GLU A 351 1.93 -2.89 -17.51
CA GLU A 351 3.19 -2.39 -18.07
C GLU A 351 2.92 -1.09 -18.83
N ILE A 352 3.30 0.01 -18.21
CA ILE A 352 3.22 1.31 -18.87
C ILE A 352 4.55 1.52 -19.58
N GLN A 353 4.55 1.29 -20.87
CA GLN A 353 5.67 1.69 -21.75
C GLN A 353 5.35 3.06 -22.32
N PHE A 354 6.25 4.01 -22.07
CA PHE A 354 6.15 5.34 -22.65
C PHE A 354 6.86 5.37 -23.99
N LYS A 355 6.26 6.08 -24.95
CA LYS A 355 6.86 6.32 -26.27
C LYS A 355 7.50 7.72 -26.31
N ILE A 356 8.46 7.90 -27.22
CA ILE A 356 9.04 9.23 -27.49
C ILE A 356 7.89 10.18 -27.89
N GLY A 357 7.84 11.35 -27.27
CA GLY A 357 6.79 12.34 -27.46
C GLY A 357 5.61 12.26 -26.51
N ASP A 358 5.50 11.21 -25.69
CA ASP A 358 4.44 11.12 -24.67
C ASP A 358 4.61 12.23 -23.63
N LEU A 359 3.47 12.81 -23.22
CA LEU A 359 3.40 13.74 -22.09
C LEU A 359 3.30 12.99 -20.78
N VAL A 360 4.21 13.26 -19.86
CA VAL A 360 4.31 12.56 -18.58
C VAL A 360 4.49 13.51 -17.41
N LEU A 361 4.01 13.10 -16.25
CA LEU A 361 4.32 13.74 -14.96
C LEU A 361 5.40 12.93 -14.23
N LEU A 362 6.30 13.64 -13.56
CA LEU A 362 7.38 13.09 -12.76
C LEU A 362 7.06 13.13 -11.27
N TYR A 363 7.08 11.96 -10.60
CA TYR A 363 6.85 11.86 -9.16
C TYR A 363 8.00 12.44 -8.34
N GLN A 364 7.67 13.29 -7.37
CA GLN A 364 8.60 13.90 -6.44
C GLN A 364 8.84 13.00 -5.22
N SER A 365 9.92 12.23 -5.22
CA SER A 365 10.26 11.30 -4.12
C SER A 365 10.82 11.97 -2.86
N LYS A 366 11.23 13.25 -2.92
CA LYS A 366 11.89 13.98 -1.83
C LYS A 366 10.99 14.98 -1.10
N LEU A 367 9.70 14.69 -0.98
CA LEU A 367 8.84 15.50 -0.11
C LEU A 367 9.16 15.16 1.35
N ARG A 368 10.19 15.80 1.92
CA ARG A 368 10.55 15.68 3.34
C ARG A 368 9.62 16.56 4.19
N GLY A 369 8.96 15.97 5.20
CA GLY A 369 8.37 16.68 6.34
C GLY A 369 7.12 17.51 6.02
N LYS A 370 7.08 18.78 6.41
CA LYS A 370 5.92 19.69 6.50
C LYS A 370 5.18 20.07 5.20
N GLN A 371 5.41 19.34 4.09
CA GLN A 371 4.92 19.70 2.75
C GLN A 371 3.65 18.93 2.33
N LYS A 372 2.70 18.72 3.25
CA LYS A 372 1.44 18.02 2.97
C LYS A 372 0.61 18.63 1.83
N PHE A 373 0.81 19.92 1.55
CA PHE A 373 0.07 20.68 0.52
C PHE A 373 0.79 20.79 -0.83
N GLN A 374 2.04 20.35 -0.95
CA GLN A 374 2.76 20.39 -2.23
C GLN A 374 2.26 19.34 -3.21
N GLU A 375 2.41 19.65 -4.48
CA GLU A 375 2.14 18.73 -5.57
C GLU A 375 3.08 17.52 -5.49
N ARG A 376 2.53 16.33 -5.71
CA ARG A 376 3.31 15.08 -5.72
C ARG A 376 3.99 14.82 -7.06
N TRP A 377 3.48 15.46 -8.11
CA TRP A 377 3.92 15.26 -9.48
C TRP A 377 4.30 16.59 -10.11
N LYS A 378 5.46 16.62 -10.76
CA LYS A 378 5.96 17.76 -11.54
C LYS A 378 5.80 17.51 -13.04
N GLY A 379 5.73 18.56 -13.82
CA GLY A 379 5.62 18.56 -15.27
C GLY A 379 4.41 19.37 -15.74
N PRO A 380 3.88 19.08 -16.92
CA PRO A 380 4.20 17.94 -17.78
C PRO A 380 5.57 18.05 -18.46
N TYR A 381 6.14 16.88 -18.78
CA TYR A 381 7.37 16.71 -19.55
C TYR A 381 7.11 15.85 -20.78
N TYR A 382 7.89 16.04 -21.84
CA TYR A 382 7.90 15.10 -22.96
C TYR A 382 8.94 14.00 -22.73
N VAL A 383 8.61 12.78 -23.10
CA VAL A 383 9.59 11.70 -23.22
C VAL A 383 10.50 12.02 -24.41
N HIS A 384 11.77 12.31 -24.14
CA HIS A 384 12.76 12.66 -25.17
C HIS A 384 13.44 11.42 -25.76
N GLU A 385 13.83 10.48 -24.91
CA GLU A 385 14.57 9.28 -25.30
C GLU A 385 14.21 8.11 -24.39
N VAL A 386 14.15 6.90 -24.93
CA VAL A 386 13.98 5.64 -24.21
C VAL A 386 15.33 4.94 -24.11
N LEU A 387 15.89 4.82 -22.91
CA LEU A 387 17.25 4.30 -22.67
C LEU A 387 17.31 2.77 -22.45
N GLY A 388 16.19 2.06 -22.51
CA GLY A 388 16.11 0.65 -22.10
C GLY A 388 15.99 0.45 -20.57
N ASN A 389 15.72 -0.78 -20.14
CA ASN A 389 15.54 -1.14 -18.72
C ASN A 389 14.61 -0.22 -17.92
N GLY A 390 13.56 0.33 -18.59
CA GLY A 390 12.60 1.22 -17.95
C GLY A 390 13.12 2.63 -17.61
N ALA A 391 14.25 3.07 -18.18
CA ALA A 391 14.81 4.40 -17.99
C ALA A 391 14.48 5.34 -19.17
N TYR A 392 14.16 6.58 -18.86
CA TYR A 392 13.72 7.60 -19.83
C TYR A 392 14.44 8.92 -19.60
N LYS A 393 14.85 9.59 -20.69
CA LYS A 393 15.22 11.00 -20.63
C LYS A 393 14.00 11.86 -20.91
N LEU A 394 13.80 12.91 -20.13
CA LEU A 394 12.69 13.82 -20.24
C LEU A 394 13.14 15.18 -20.74
N ARG A 395 12.22 15.88 -21.39
CA ARG A 395 12.39 17.24 -21.89
C ARG A 395 11.27 18.12 -21.37
N THR A 396 11.57 19.34 -20.91
CA THR A 396 10.52 20.33 -20.53
C THR A 396 9.75 20.79 -21.78
N ILE A 397 8.62 21.44 -21.57
CA ILE A 397 7.83 22.03 -22.66
C ILE A 397 8.67 23.04 -23.47
N GLU A 398 9.57 23.78 -22.80
CA GLU A 398 10.47 24.77 -23.40
C GLU A 398 11.65 24.14 -24.18
N GLY A 399 11.79 22.79 -24.17
CA GLY A 399 12.82 22.08 -24.92
C GLY A 399 14.06 21.68 -24.12
N ASN A 400 14.18 22.06 -22.85
CA ASN A 400 15.34 21.72 -22.02
C ASN A 400 15.32 20.25 -21.60
N ILE A 401 16.42 19.52 -21.85
CA ILE A 401 16.56 18.11 -21.48
C ILE A 401 17.00 17.99 -20.02
N LEU A 402 16.35 17.14 -19.24
CA LEU A 402 16.76 16.85 -17.86
C LEU A 402 18.08 16.08 -17.83
N LYS A 403 19.03 16.53 -17.00
CA LYS A 403 20.38 15.93 -16.91
C LYS A 403 20.38 14.48 -16.43
N VAL A 404 19.40 14.08 -15.61
CA VAL A 404 19.36 12.76 -14.99
C VAL A 404 18.22 11.95 -15.60
N PRO A 405 18.47 10.73 -16.11
CA PRO A 405 17.42 9.83 -16.54
C PRO A 405 16.46 9.48 -15.41
N VAL A 406 15.21 9.21 -15.76
CA VAL A 406 14.14 8.91 -14.82
C VAL A 406 13.60 7.51 -15.09
N ASN A 407 13.37 6.74 -14.03
CA ASN A 407 12.77 5.42 -14.15
C ASN A 407 11.24 5.53 -14.39
N ALA A 408 10.68 4.60 -15.18
CA ALA A 408 9.26 4.47 -15.49
C ALA A 408 8.34 4.58 -14.26
N GLU A 409 8.75 4.01 -13.12
CA GLU A 409 7.99 4.04 -11.87
C GLU A 409 7.70 5.44 -11.33
N ARG A 410 8.53 6.38 -11.70
CA ARG A 410 8.38 7.78 -11.31
C ARG A 410 7.60 8.58 -12.34
N LEU A 411 7.11 7.93 -13.39
CA LEU A 411 6.37 8.56 -14.47
C LEU A 411 4.92 8.10 -14.47
N LYS A 412 4.05 8.97 -14.90
CA LYS A 412 2.69 8.63 -15.32
C LYS A 412 2.29 9.48 -16.51
N VAL A 413 1.42 8.93 -17.36
CA VAL A 413 0.86 9.68 -18.49
C VAL A 413 0.15 10.93 -17.97
N TYR A 414 0.43 12.07 -18.58
CA TYR A 414 -0.33 13.31 -18.42
C TYR A 414 -1.36 13.42 -19.55
N GLN A 415 -2.59 13.68 -19.18
CA GLN A 415 -3.68 13.88 -20.12
C GLN A 415 -4.03 15.38 -20.16
N PRO A 416 -3.64 16.12 -21.21
CA PRO A 416 -4.05 17.49 -21.37
C PRO A 416 -5.57 17.55 -21.57
N ARG A 417 -6.15 18.68 -21.19
CA ARG A 417 -7.58 18.95 -21.35
C ARG A 417 -7.90 19.28 -22.80
#